data_f2cd038c081b3e9b8e6cf88c698b606e
#
_entry.id   f2cd038c081b3e9b8e6cf88c698b606e
#
_cell.length_a   1.000
_cell.length_b   1.000
_cell.length_c   1.000
_cell.angle_alpha   90.00
_cell.angle_beta   90.00
_cell.angle_gamma   90.00
#
_symmetry.space_group_name_H-M   'P 1'
#
loop_
_entity.id
_entity.type
_entity.pdbx_description
1 polymer ?
#
loop_
_entity_poly.entity_id
_entity_poly.type
_entity_poly.pdbx_seq_one_letter_code
_entity_poly.pdbx_strand_id
1 'polypeptide(L)'
;MKMIKSAVLMALLACTAFAQTSPHQQTKVDWTFAVSGDSRNCGDVVMPSIAAGAARNHAEFYWHLGDLRAIYGIDEDYQHGPEHRGKVIEKDAYLKDAWDDFIRNQLGAFGSMPVFVGIGNHETTPPKRREEFAVKFAQWLDSATLKKQRLEDNPKDMVPTTYFHWIQGGVDFIYLDNATLDQFSTEQLSWLEGVVERASSNSEVRAMVVGMHAALPDSVAIGHSMSDWVVGVESGRRVYTDLLNFRKKTHKDVYLLASHSHFYMSGIFNSEYWAANGGELPGWIVGTAGAMRYALPPDAPRAKDARTKVYGYLLGTVHNDGKIDFKFEEVKQSDTPAAISQRYTPEFVNFCFDKNTAFHQTADSSHK
;
A
#
# COMPACT_ATOMS: atom_id res chain seq x y z
N MET A 1 -71.53 51.69 51.16
CA MET A 1 -70.63 50.74 51.82
C MET A 1 -70.53 49.45 50.89
N LYS A 2 -69.55 49.46 50.00
CA LYS A 2 -69.38 48.35 49.04
C LYS A 2 -68.00 47.75 49.26
N MET A 3 -67.96 46.50 49.68
CA MET A 3 -66.72 45.73 49.89
C MET A 3 -66.17 45.31 48.53
N ILE A 4 -64.95 45.62 48.25
CA ILE A 4 -64.18 45.13 47.10
C ILE A 4 -63.40 43.90 47.54
N LYS A 5 -63.71 42.78 46.93
CA LYS A 5 -62.94 41.53 47.13
C LYS A 5 -61.77 41.50 46.12
N SER A 6 -60.54 41.49 46.66
CA SER A 6 -59.34 41.28 45.87
C SER A 6 -59.14 39.78 45.62
N ALA A 7 -59.07 39.39 44.38
CA ALA A 7 -58.67 38.03 43.98
C ALA A 7 -57.16 38.04 43.70
N VAL A 8 -56.42 37.24 44.41
CA VAL A 8 -55.02 36.97 44.18
C VAL A 8 -54.87 35.87 43.13
N LEU A 9 -54.30 36.22 41.99
CA LEU A 9 -54.01 35.24 40.92
C LEU A 9 -52.61 34.69 41.13
N MET A 10 -52.52 33.40 41.51
CA MET A 10 -51.24 32.68 41.65
C MET A 10 -50.86 32.11 40.27
N ALA A 11 -49.79 32.68 39.67
CA ALA A 11 -49.22 32.16 38.41
C ALA A 11 -48.24 31.01 38.75
N LEU A 12 -48.59 29.81 38.37
CA LEU A 12 -47.72 28.63 38.37
C LEU A 12 -46.79 28.72 37.18
N LEU A 13 -45.48 29.00 37.43
CA LEU A 13 -44.41 28.79 36.45
C LEU A 13 -44.10 27.30 36.35
N ALA A 14 -44.52 26.68 35.25
CA ALA A 14 -44.08 25.34 34.85
C ALA A 14 -42.68 25.45 34.21
N CYS A 15 -41.63 25.09 34.97
CA CYS A 15 -40.28 24.85 34.41
C CYS A 15 -40.32 23.60 33.56
N THR A 16 -40.38 23.74 32.24
CA THR A 16 -40.10 22.66 31.28
C THR A 16 -38.57 22.48 31.21
N ALA A 17 -38.06 21.46 31.89
CA ALA A 17 -36.70 21.00 31.72
C ALA A 17 -36.57 20.40 30.31
N PHE A 18 -35.93 21.15 29.38
CA PHE A 18 -35.45 20.55 28.12
C PHE A 18 -34.30 19.63 28.49
N ALA A 19 -34.54 18.33 28.39
CA ALA A 19 -33.49 17.32 28.38
C ALA A 19 -32.64 17.57 27.13
N GLN A 20 -31.44 18.13 27.30
CA GLN A 20 -30.42 18.14 26.28
C GLN A 20 -30.03 16.70 26.02
N THR A 21 -30.56 16.13 24.92
CA THR A 21 -30.02 14.89 24.36
C THR A 21 -28.60 15.22 23.90
N SER A 22 -27.62 14.70 24.62
CA SER A 22 -26.21 14.69 24.18
C SER A 22 -26.18 14.13 22.74
N PRO A 23 -25.43 14.76 21.82
CA PRO A 23 -25.29 14.19 20.49
C PRO A 23 -24.78 12.77 20.65
N HIS A 24 -25.49 11.81 20.09
CA HIS A 24 -25.02 10.45 19.95
C HIS A 24 -23.62 10.52 19.31
N GLN A 25 -22.61 10.24 20.10
CA GLN A 25 -21.28 9.98 19.57
C GLN A 25 -21.45 8.73 18.67
N GLN A 26 -21.58 8.97 17.36
CA GLN A 26 -21.57 7.90 16.38
C GLN A 26 -20.26 7.14 16.62
N THR A 27 -20.35 5.95 17.19
CA THR A 27 -19.21 5.04 17.27
C THR A 27 -18.74 4.84 15.84
N LYS A 28 -17.59 5.45 15.48
CA LYS A 28 -16.95 5.17 14.20
C LYS A 28 -16.74 3.66 14.13
N VAL A 29 -17.34 3.03 13.15
CA VAL A 29 -17.15 1.60 12.88
C VAL A 29 -15.73 1.42 12.39
N ASP A 30 -15.07 0.36 12.82
CA ASP A 30 -13.79 -0.07 12.26
C ASP A 30 -13.94 -0.23 10.75
N TRP A 31 -12.89 0.13 10.00
CA TRP A 31 -12.87 0.01 8.56
C TRP A 31 -11.59 -0.66 8.08
N THR A 32 -11.57 -1.16 6.85
CA THR A 32 -10.45 -1.97 6.34
C THR A 32 -9.91 -1.44 5.03
N PHE A 33 -8.64 -1.78 4.77
CA PHE A 33 -7.97 -1.55 3.49
C PHE A 33 -7.10 -2.74 3.12
N ALA A 34 -6.81 -2.91 1.83
CA ALA A 34 -6.00 -4.01 1.32
C ALA A 34 -4.73 -3.49 0.63
N VAL A 35 -3.60 -4.17 0.82
CA VAL A 35 -2.30 -3.76 0.27
C VAL A 35 -1.53 -4.97 -0.23
N SER A 36 -0.93 -4.88 -1.43
CA SER A 36 0.11 -5.78 -1.91
C SER A 36 0.91 -5.11 -3.03
N GLY A 37 1.95 -5.74 -3.53
CA GLY A 37 2.74 -5.30 -4.67
C GLY A 37 3.27 -6.47 -5.47
N ASP A 38 4.07 -6.21 -6.52
CA ASP A 38 4.71 -7.23 -7.35
C ASP A 38 3.69 -8.14 -8.04
N SER A 39 2.91 -7.56 -8.95
CA SER A 39 1.84 -8.28 -9.64
C SER A 39 2.23 -8.80 -11.04
N ARG A 40 3.50 -8.73 -11.41
CA ARG A 40 4.03 -9.29 -12.65
C ARG A 40 3.90 -10.81 -12.73
N ASN A 41 4.14 -11.40 -13.90
CA ASN A 41 4.14 -12.84 -14.22
C ASN A 41 2.75 -13.52 -14.16
N CYS A 42 2.08 -13.55 -13.03
CA CYS A 42 0.78 -14.17 -12.80
C CYS A 42 -0.27 -13.21 -12.24
N GLY A 43 -0.05 -11.91 -12.32
CA GLY A 43 -0.95 -10.91 -11.78
C GLY A 43 -2.36 -10.97 -12.34
N ASP A 44 -2.52 -11.29 -13.63
CA ASP A 44 -3.82 -11.44 -14.26
C ASP A 44 -4.66 -12.60 -13.69
N VAL A 45 -4.02 -13.53 -13.01
CA VAL A 45 -4.68 -14.64 -12.30
C VAL A 45 -4.87 -14.31 -10.82
N VAL A 46 -3.86 -13.71 -10.19
CA VAL A 46 -3.83 -13.46 -8.73
C VAL A 46 -4.58 -12.19 -8.33
N MET A 47 -4.41 -11.08 -9.06
CA MET A 47 -5.03 -9.80 -8.72
C MET A 47 -6.56 -9.82 -8.70
N PRO A 48 -7.25 -10.52 -9.63
CA PRO A 48 -8.70 -10.68 -9.53
C PRO A 48 -9.15 -11.44 -8.27
N SER A 49 -8.34 -12.38 -7.78
CA SER A 49 -8.61 -13.09 -6.53
C SER A 49 -8.39 -12.19 -5.30
N ILE A 50 -7.34 -11.34 -5.35
CA ILE A 50 -7.10 -10.29 -4.34
C ILE A 50 -8.29 -9.32 -4.33
N ALA A 51 -8.73 -8.83 -5.49
CA ALA A 51 -9.86 -7.91 -5.60
C ALA A 51 -11.14 -8.49 -5.00
N ALA A 52 -11.44 -9.77 -5.32
CA ALA A 52 -12.58 -10.48 -4.74
C ALA A 52 -12.43 -10.64 -3.22
N GLY A 53 -11.23 -10.94 -2.72
CA GLY A 53 -10.93 -11.03 -1.30
C GLY A 53 -11.08 -9.70 -0.56
N ALA A 54 -10.53 -8.63 -1.12
CA ALA A 54 -10.64 -7.27 -0.59
C ALA A 54 -12.12 -6.83 -0.51
N ALA A 55 -12.92 -7.11 -1.55
CA ALA A 55 -14.34 -6.82 -1.56
C ALA A 55 -15.11 -7.61 -0.48
N ARG A 56 -14.81 -8.91 -0.28
CA ARG A 56 -15.42 -9.72 0.80
C ARG A 56 -15.07 -9.19 2.19
N ASN A 57 -13.89 -8.65 2.36
CA ASN A 57 -13.43 -8.03 3.60
C ASN A 57 -13.83 -6.54 3.73
N HIS A 58 -14.69 -6.04 2.83
CA HIS A 58 -15.18 -4.66 2.81
C HIS A 58 -14.09 -3.61 2.82
N ALA A 59 -12.95 -3.89 2.13
CA ALA A 59 -11.86 -2.92 2.03
C ALA A 59 -12.35 -1.65 1.31
N GLU A 60 -12.09 -0.50 1.92
CA GLU A 60 -12.48 0.80 1.36
C GLU A 60 -11.61 1.19 0.16
N PHE A 61 -10.38 0.65 0.10
CA PHE A 61 -9.47 0.80 -1.04
C PHE A 61 -8.48 -0.35 -1.11
N TYR A 62 -7.85 -0.48 -2.28
CA TYR A 62 -6.68 -1.30 -2.48
C TYR A 62 -5.45 -0.42 -2.79
N TRP A 63 -4.28 -0.78 -2.24
CA TRP A 63 -3.02 -0.08 -2.46
C TRP A 63 -1.98 -1.01 -3.06
N HIS A 64 -1.51 -0.69 -4.28
CA HIS A 64 -0.46 -1.42 -4.98
C HIS A 64 0.90 -0.76 -4.76
N LEU A 65 1.89 -1.52 -4.28
CA LEU A 65 3.20 -1.00 -3.89
C LEU A 65 4.28 -1.08 -5.00
N GLY A 66 3.87 -1.08 -6.27
CA GLY A 66 4.81 -1.06 -7.40
C GLY A 66 5.10 -2.44 -7.99
N ASP A 67 5.91 -2.47 -9.07
CA ASP A 67 6.24 -3.62 -9.90
C ASP A 67 5.02 -4.26 -10.56
N LEU A 68 4.47 -3.50 -11.52
CA LEU A 68 3.22 -3.81 -12.19
C LEU A 68 3.39 -4.89 -13.27
N ARG A 69 4.51 -4.81 -14.04
CA ARG A 69 4.84 -5.70 -15.14
C ARG A 69 6.35 -5.97 -15.20
N ALA A 70 6.75 -7.09 -15.81
CA ALA A 70 8.13 -7.55 -15.86
C ALA A 70 9.10 -6.58 -16.57
N ILE A 71 8.70 -5.92 -17.64
CA ILE A 71 9.44 -4.95 -18.45
C ILE A 71 10.74 -5.51 -19.08
N TYR A 72 11.66 -6.11 -18.31
CA TYR A 72 12.86 -6.73 -18.86
C TYR A 72 12.58 -8.07 -19.57
N GLY A 73 11.49 -8.73 -19.25
CA GLY A 73 10.95 -9.93 -19.89
C GLY A 73 9.51 -9.72 -20.35
N ILE A 74 8.88 -10.74 -20.89
CA ILE A 74 7.45 -10.75 -21.19
C ILE A 74 6.76 -11.57 -20.09
N ASP A 75 5.73 -10.99 -19.45
CA ASP A 75 4.99 -11.68 -18.40
C ASP A 75 4.32 -12.97 -18.92
N GLU A 76 4.34 -14.02 -18.12
CA GLU A 76 3.76 -15.31 -18.46
C GLU A 76 2.25 -15.20 -18.67
N ASP A 77 1.54 -14.43 -17.84
CA ASP A 77 0.09 -14.22 -17.99
C ASP A 77 -0.26 -13.46 -19.29
N TYR A 78 0.57 -12.49 -19.68
CA TYR A 78 0.43 -11.83 -20.98
C TYR A 78 0.58 -12.83 -22.14
N GLN A 79 1.59 -13.73 -22.09
CA GLN A 79 1.82 -14.75 -23.11
C GLN A 79 0.69 -15.79 -23.19
N HIS A 80 0.11 -16.15 -22.05
CA HIS A 80 -0.93 -17.16 -21.93
C HIS A 80 -2.35 -16.60 -22.01
N GLY A 81 -2.50 -15.29 -22.09
CA GLY A 81 -3.78 -14.63 -22.32
C GLY A 81 -4.41 -14.99 -23.66
N PRO A 82 -5.74 -14.96 -23.79
CA PRO A 82 -6.42 -15.40 -25.04
C PRO A 82 -5.99 -14.61 -26.27
N GLU A 83 -5.58 -13.36 -26.11
CA GLU A 83 -5.13 -12.49 -27.21
C GLU A 83 -3.75 -12.89 -27.76
N HIS A 84 -2.91 -13.56 -26.95
CA HIS A 84 -1.50 -13.82 -27.24
C HIS A 84 -1.14 -15.31 -27.27
N ARG A 85 -1.97 -16.17 -26.72
CA ARG A 85 -1.73 -17.62 -26.61
C ARG A 85 -1.38 -18.23 -27.98
N GLY A 86 -0.23 -18.93 -28.02
CA GLY A 86 0.26 -19.60 -29.22
C GLY A 86 0.85 -18.67 -30.29
N LYS A 87 1.00 -17.37 -29.98
CA LYS A 87 1.64 -16.40 -30.89
C LYS A 87 3.06 -16.10 -30.42
N VAL A 88 3.91 -15.74 -31.38
CA VAL A 88 5.20 -15.11 -31.09
C VAL A 88 4.93 -13.65 -30.72
N ILE A 89 5.45 -13.21 -29.58
CA ILE A 89 5.26 -11.86 -29.07
C ILE A 89 6.60 -11.13 -29.20
N GLU A 90 6.60 -10.07 -29.97
CA GLU A 90 7.74 -9.17 -30.06
C GLU A 90 7.82 -8.32 -28.78
N LYS A 91 9.03 -8.21 -28.22
CA LYS A 91 9.25 -7.49 -26.95
C LYS A 91 8.78 -6.03 -27.03
N ASP A 92 9.01 -5.35 -28.15
CA ASP A 92 8.58 -3.97 -28.34
C ASP A 92 7.05 -3.82 -28.35
N ALA A 93 6.33 -4.80 -28.89
CA ALA A 93 4.87 -4.83 -28.86
C ALA A 93 4.36 -5.01 -27.41
N TYR A 94 4.97 -5.95 -26.67
CA TYR A 94 4.67 -6.12 -25.25
C TYR A 94 4.94 -4.85 -24.47
N LEU A 95 6.11 -4.21 -24.62
CA LEU A 95 6.46 -3.01 -23.87
C LEU A 95 5.50 -1.84 -24.11
N LYS A 96 4.93 -1.75 -25.32
CA LYS A 96 3.91 -0.72 -25.61
C LYS A 96 2.59 -0.98 -24.92
N ASP A 97 2.18 -2.25 -24.78
CA ASP A 97 0.88 -2.64 -24.23
C ASP A 97 0.93 -3.00 -22.73
N ALA A 98 2.09 -3.32 -22.16
CA ALA A 98 2.25 -3.87 -20.82
C ALA A 98 1.47 -3.12 -19.74
N TRP A 99 1.53 -1.79 -19.70
CA TRP A 99 0.80 -1.02 -18.71
C TRP A 99 -0.70 -0.89 -19.03
N ASP A 100 -1.09 -0.90 -20.33
CA ASP A 100 -2.50 -0.96 -20.71
C ASP A 100 -3.12 -2.31 -20.32
N ASP A 101 -2.35 -3.37 -20.49
CA ASP A 101 -2.73 -4.70 -20.09
C ASP A 101 -2.90 -4.82 -18.58
N PHE A 102 -1.96 -4.30 -17.79
CA PHE A 102 -2.10 -4.20 -16.32
C PHE A 102 -3.37 -3.44 -15.91
N ILE A 103 -3.64 -2.30 -16.55
CA ILE A 103 -4.84 -1.50 -16.26
C ILE A 103 -6.10 -2.29 -16.56
N ARG A 104 -6.16 -2.96 -17.72
CA ARG A 104 -7.34 -3.74 -18.13
C ARG A 104 -7.58 -4.96 -17.25
N ASN A 105 -6.53 -5.76 -17.03
CA ASN A 105 -6.67 -7.12 -16.49
C ASN A 105 -6.50 -7.18 -14.97
N GLN A 106 -5.72 -6.28 -14.40
CA GLN A 106 -5.43 -6.28 -12.96
C GLN A 106 -6.19 -5.17 -12.24
N LEU A 107 -6.02 -3.90 -12.60
CA LEU A 107 -6.76 -2.81 -11.97
C LEU A 107 -8.27 -2.90 -12.25
N GLY A 108 -8.64 -3.29 -13.46
CA GLY A 108 -10.05 -3.48 -13.84
C GLY A 108 -10.82 -4.47 -12.95
N ALA A 109 -10.12 -5.42 -12.32
CA ALA A 109 -10.73 -6.39 -11.41
C ALA A 109 -11.30 -5.76 -10.12
N PHE A 110 -10.81 -4.59 -9.72
CA PHE A 110 -11.28 -3.89 -8.51
C PHE A 110 -12.59 -3.12 -8.74
N GLY A 111 -13.04 -2.97 -9.99
CA GLY A 111 -14.31 -2.32 -10.31
C GLY A 111 -14.37 -0.87 -9.81
N SER A 112 -15.31 -0.57 -8.91
CA SER A 112 -15.48 0.76 -8.33
C SER A 112 -14.68 0.99 -7.05
N MET A 113 -13.98 -0.02 -6.52
CA MET A 113 -13.10 0.15 -5.35
C MET A 113 -11.97 1.11 -5.70
N PRO A 114 -11.72 2.17 -4.91
CA PRO A 114 -10.58 3.04 -5.11
C PRO A 114 -9.26 2.26 -5.09
N VAL A 115 -8.37 2.57 -6.04
CA VAL A 115 -7.03 1.97 -6.08
C VAL A 115 -5.99 3.07 -6.06
N PHE A 116 -5.01 2.95 -5.15
CA PHE A 116 -3.81 3.76 -5.14
C PHE A 116 -2.66 2.94 -5.74
N VAL A 117 -1.89 3.55 -6.64
CA VAL A 117 -0.84 2.85 -7.40
C VAL A 117 0.51 3.48 -7.10
N GLY A 118 1.39 2.69 -6.49
CA GLY A 118 2.78 3.03 -6.31
C GLY A 118 3.65 2.63 -7.50
N ILE A 119 4.86 3.18 -7.55
CA ILE A 119 5.88 2.90 -8.57
C ILE A 119 6.96 1.97 -7.99
N GLY A 120 7.36 0.92 -8.73
CA GLY A 120 8.47 0.04 -8.39
C GLY A 120 9.66 0.20 -9.34
N ASN A 121 10.71 -0.58 -9.15
CA ASN A 121 11.91 -0.49 -9.97
C ASN A 121 11.68 -0.95 -11.41
N HIS A 122 10.72 -1.83 -11.67
CA HIS A 122 10.36 -2.24 -13.03
C HIS A 122 9.79 -1.09 -13.85
N GLU A 123 9.10 -0.15 -13.23
CA GLU A 123 8.55 1.03 -13.90
C GLU A 123 9.65 2.03 -14.31
N THR A 124 10.86 1.92 -13.73
CA THR A 124 12.02 2.74 -14.10
C THR A 124 13.11 1.95 -14.85
N THR A 125 12.89 0.65 -15.09
CA THR A 125 13.78 -0.21 -15.89
C THR A 125 13.69 0.16 -17.37
N PRO A 126 14.82 0.47 -18.05
CA PRO A 126 14.80 0.80 -19.48
C PRO A 126 14.11 -0.26 -20.35
N PRO A 127 13.32 0.17 -21.34
CA PRO A 127 13.18 1.54 -21.87
C PRO A 127 12.13 2.41 -21.12
N LYS A 128 11.49 1.88 -20.07
CA LYS A 128 10.50 2.62 -19.26
C LYS A 128 11.19 3.69 -18.40
N ARG A 129 10.44 4.75 -18.12
CA ARG A 129 10.92 5.88 -17.32
C ARG A 129 9.82 6.39 -16.38
N ARG A 130 10.22 6.99 -15.27
CA ARG A 130 9.33 7.55 -14.25
C ARG A 130 8.35 8.57 -14.84
N GLU A 131 8.79 9.40 -15.80
CA GLU A 131 7.94 10.40 -16.43
C GLU A 131 6.85 9.75 -17.29
N GLU A 132 7.17 8.63 -17.96
CA GLU A 132 6.18 7.87 -18.73
C GLU A 132 5.16 7.19 -17.81
N PHE A 133 5.61 6.68 -16.66
CA PHE A 133 4.73 6.15 -15.63
C PHE A 133 3.78 7.25 -15.10
N ALA A 134 4.31 8.42 -14.75
CA ALA A 134 3.50 9.52 -14.25
C ALA A 134 2.42 9.97 -15.26
N VAL A 135 2.75 9.99 -16.54
CA VAL A 135 1.77 10.30 -17.61
C VAL A 135 0.75 9.17 -17.76
N LYS A 136 1.19 7.90 -17.78
CA LYS A 136 0.32 6.74 -17.99
C LYS A 136 -0.67 6.54 -16.85
N PHE A 137 -0.21 6.73 -15.63
CA PHE A 137 -1.01 6.54 -14.41
C PHE A 137 -1.56 7.85 -13.83
N ALA A 138 -1.60 8.92 -14.62
CA ALA A 138 -2.05 10.24 -14.18
C ALA A 138 -3.42 10.22 -13.48
N GLN A 139 -4.39 9.41 -13.96
CA GLN A 139 -5.72 9.34 -13.36
C GLN A 139 -5.70 8.77 -11.92
N TRP A 140 -4.70 7.95 -11.56
CA TRP A 140 -4.52 7.43 -10.20
C TRP A 140 -3.69 8.38 -9.34
N LEU A 141 -2.61 8.96 -9.91
CA LEU A 141 -1.73 9.91 -9.22
C LEU A 141 -2.39 11.28 -8.98
N ASP A 142 -3.37 11.66 -9.80
CA ASP A 142 -4.19 12.88 -9.66
C ASP A 142 -5.67 12.55 -9.36
N SER A 143 -5.91 11.41 -8.69
CA SER A 143 -7.26 11.04 -8.22
C SER A 143 -7.85 12.15 -7.35
N ALA A 144 -9.18 12.23 -7.25
CA ALA A 144 -9.85 13.28 -6.48
C ALA A 144 -9.33 13.35 -5.02
N THR A 145 -9.03 12.20 -4.41
CA THR A 145 -8.48 12.09 -3.06
C THR A 145 -7.07 12.68 -2.97
N LEU A 146 -6.16 12.25 -3.83
CA LEU A 146 -4.77 12.71 -3.82
C LEU A 146 -4.65 14.18 -4.21
N LYS A 147 -5.42 14.61 -5.20
CA LYS A 147 -5.46 16.02 -5.62
C LYS A 147 -5.97 16.92 -4.50
N LYS A 148 -7.05 16.51 -3.82
CA LYS A 148 -7.59 17.24 -2.68
C LYS A 148 -6.51 17.42 -1.61
N GLN A 149 -5.85 16.34 -1.18
CA GLN A 149 -4.82 16.38 -0.15
C GLN A 149 -3.65 17.27 -0.56
N ARG A 150 -3.12 17.10 -1.77
CA ARG A 150 -2.02 17.91 -2.30
C ARG A 150 -2.34 19.42 -2.28
N LEU A 151 -3.55 19.81 -2.69
CA LEU A 151 -3.97 21.20 -2.72
C LEU A 151 -4.30 21.76 -1.32
N GLU A 152 -4.71 20.92 -0.38
CA GLU A 152 -4.85 21.30 1.04
C GLU A 152 -3.49 21.58 1.67
N ASP A 153 -2.47 20.79 1.33
CA ASP A 153 -1.11 20.98 1.80
C ASP A 153 -0.44 22.21 1.18
N ASN A 154 -0.61 22.38 -0.13
CA ASN A 154 -0.08 23.50 -0.89
C ASN A 154 -1.00 23.86 -2.06
N PRO A 155 -1.80 24.92 -1.96
CA PRO A 155 -2.73 25.33 -3.03
C PRO A 155 -2.07 25.67 -4.38
N LYS A 156 -0.75 25.81 -4.42
CA LYS A 156 0.02 26.07 -5.65
C LYS A 156 0.59 24.79 -6.27
N ASP A 157 0.50 23.66 -5.60
CA ASP A 157 1.01 22.39 -6.09
C ASP A 157 0.02 21.77 -7.08
N MET A 158 0.23 22.03 -8.38
CA MET A 158 -0.65 21.60 -9.46
C MET A 158 -0.18 20.32 -10.15
N VAL A 159 1.02 19.83 -9.83
CA VAL A 159 1.66 18.70 -10.55
C VAL A 159 1.69 17.46 -9.65
N PRO A 160 1.03 16.36 -10.05
CA PRO A 160 1.13 15.11 -9.30
C PRO A 160 2.53 14.52 -9.42
N THR A 161 2.99 13.92 -8.33
CA THR A 161 4.27 13.21 -8.24
C THR A 161 4.03 11.71 -8.07
N THR A 162 5.10 10.90 -8.16
CA THR A 162 5.06 9.45 -7.91
C THR A 162 5.12 9.11 -6.42
N TYR A 163 5.34 10.10 -5.57
CA TYR A 163 5.18 10.04 -4.12
C TYR A 163 4.01 10.94 -3.71
N PHE A 164 3.21 10.51 -2.77
CA PHE A 164 1.97 11.18 -2.40
C PHE A 164 1.51 10.76 -1.00
N HIS A 165 0.56 11.50 -0.44
CA HIS A 165 -0.15 11.07 0.76
C HIS A 165 -1.62 11.47 0.73
N TRP A 166 -2.40 10.85 1.61
CA TRP A 166 -3.78 11.23 1.89
C TRP A 166 -4.17 10.83 3.30
N ILE A 167 -5.06 11.62 3.90
CA ILE A 167 -5.60 11.34 5.22
C ILE A 167 -6.98 10.71 5.07
N GLN A 168 -7.18 9.54 5.65
CA GLN A 168 -8.46 8.85 5.66
C GLN A 168 -8.71 8.20 7.02
N GLY A 169 -9.89 8.45 7.61
CA GLY A 169 -10.29 7.81 8.88
C GLY A 169 -9.36 8.09 10.07
N GLY A 170 -8.57 9.16 10.03
CA GLY A 170 -7.58 9.50 11.07
C GLY A 170 -6.22 8.82 10.88
N VAL A 171 -5.98 8.23 9.72
CA VAL A 171 -4.67 7.68 9.32
C VAL A 171 -4.11 8.49 8.17
N ASP A 172 -2.84 8.87 8.26
CA ASP A 172 -2.09 9.47 7.16
C ASP A 172 -1.36 8.35 6.40
N PHE A 173 -1.80 8.09 5.18
CA PHE A 173 -1.21 7.12 4.27
C PHE A 173 -0.22 7.83 3.35
N ILE A 174 1.03 7.42 3.36
CA ILE A 174 2.12 8.04 2.62
C ILE A 174 2.76 7.01 1.71
N TYR A 175 2.83 7.27 0.40
CA TYR A 175 3.64 6.49 -0.53
C TYR A 175 4.95 7.20 -0.84
N LEU A 176 6.06 6.48 -0.71
CA LEU A 176 7.40 6.95 -1.03
C LEU A 176 7.95 6.24 -2.27
N ASP A 177 8.46 7.02 -3.23
CA ASP A 177 9.07 6.51 -4.45
C ASP A 177 10.58 6.27 -4.23
N ASN A 178 10.96 4.99 -4.12
CA ASN A 178 12.34 4.54 -4.09
C ASN A 178 12.68 3.62 -5.29
N ALA A 179 11.98 3.79 -6.40
CA ALA A 179 12.05 2.93 -7.58
C ALA A 179 13.38 2.98 -8.35
N THR A 180 14.23 3.96 -8.13
CA THR A 180 15.52 4.08 -8.82
C THR A 180 16.66 4.05 -7.82
N LEU A 181 17.55 3.07 -7.95
CA LEU A 181 18.69 2.83 -7.06
C LEU A 181 18.26 2.72 -5.58
N ASP A 182 17.02 2.30 -5.35
CA ASP A 182 16.40 2.15 -4.04
C ASP A 182 16.71 3.36 -3.12
N GLN A 183 16.57 4.59 -3.65
CA GLN A 183 16.87 5.81 -2.91
C GLN A 183 15.72 6.83 -3.01
N PHE A 184 15.68 7.74 -2.05
CA PHE A 184 14.79 8.89 -2.06
C PHE A 184 15.50 10.15 -2.55
N SER A 185 14.85 10.92 -3.44
CA SER A 185 15.39 12.20 -3.89
C SER A 185 15.35 13.26 -2.78
N THR A 186 16.19 14.27 -2.90
CA THR A 186 16.23 15.40 -1.93
C THR A 186 14.87 16.13 -1.86
N GLU A 187 14.22 16.28 -3.00
CA GLU A 187 12.89 16.93 -3.10
C GLU A 187 11.85 16.12 -2.34
N GLN A 188 11.85 14.80 -2.50
CA GLN A 188 10.94 13.90 -1.79
C GLN A 188 11.20 13.90 -0.29
N LEU A 189 12.47 13.90 0.15
CA LEU A 189 12.81 13.98 1.55
C LEU A 189 12.31 15.28 2.19
N SER A 190 12.50 16.42 1.52
CA SER A 190 11.99 17.71 1.99
C SER A 190 10.47 17.76 2.03
N TRP A 191 9.80 17.16 1.05
CA TRP A 191 8.34 17.02 1.04
C TRP A 191 7.85 16.15 2.22
N LEU A 192 8.50 15.01 2.47
CA LEU A 192 8.16 14.12 3.59
C LEU A 192 8.31 14.82 4.95
N GLU A 193 9.38 15.59 5.14
CA GLU A 193 9.55 16.41 6.37
C GLU A 193 8.34 17.32 6.60
N GLY A 194 7.85 17.97 5.55
CA GLY A 194 6.66 18.81 5.61
C GLY A 194 5.38 18.02 5.96
N VAL A 195 5.20 16.80 5.39
CA VAL A 195 4.08 15.92 5.73
C VAL A 195 4.15 15.51 7.20
N VAL A 196 5.29 15.04 7.67
CA VAL A 196 5.52 14.61 9.06
C VAL A 196 5.30 15.76 10.05
N GLU A 197 5.72 16.98 9.73
CA GLU A 197 5.50 18.15 10.58
C GLU A 197 4.00 18.49 10.69
N ARG A 198 3.27 18.52 9.55
CA ARG A 198 1.81 18.73 9.56
C ARG A 198 1.10 17.64 10.34
N ALA A 199 1.43 16.36 10.11
CA ALA A 199 0.86 15.25 10.84
C ALA A 199 1.15 15.29 12.35
N SER A 200 2.31 15.86 12.75
CA SER A 200 2.67 16.02 14.17
C SER A 200 1.70 16.95 14.89
N SER A 201 1.29 18.04 14.26
CA SER A 201 0.41 19.07 14.83
C SER A 201 -1.08 18.80 14.57
N ASN A 202 -1.43 17.92 13.62
CA ASN A 202 -2.82 17.61 13.29
C ASN A 202 -3.41 16.60 14.30
N SER A 203 -4.36 17.04 15.13
CA SER A 203 -5.04 16.19 16.12
C SER A 203 -5.96 15.13 15.50
N GLU A 204 -6.37 15.29 14.24
CA GLU A 204 -7.18 14.30 13.53
C GLU A 204 -6.35 13.10 13.08
N VAL A 205 -5.05 13.28 12.84
CA VAL A 205 -4.13 12.18 12.51
C VAL A 205 -3.77 11.44 13.79
N ARG A 206 -4.08 10.16 13.85
CA ARG A 206 -3.83 9.27 14.98
C ARG A 206 -2.74 8.24 14.71
N ALA A 207 -2.55 7.88 13.45
CA ALA A 207 -1.52 6.95 13.00
C ALA A 207 -1.00 7.34 11.62
N MET A 208 0.13 6.78 11.23
CA MET A 208 0.75 6.93 9.93
C MET A 208 1.05 5.54 9.34
N VAL A 209 0.71 5.34 8.07
CA VAL A 209 1.08 4.14 7.30
C VAL A 209 1.93 4.58 6.12
N VAL A 210 3.18 4.15 6.08
CA VAL A 210 4.13 4.54 5.04
C VAL A 210 4.41 3.34 4.15
N GLY A 211 3.99 3.42 2.88
CA GLY A 211 4.21 2.41 1.85
C GLY A 211 5.34 2.82 0.91
N MET A 212 6.08 1.84 0.41
CA MET A 212 7.13 2.01 -0.58
C MET A 212 7.37 0.70 -1.32
N HIS A 213 8.17 0.73 -2.39
CA HIS A 213 8.47 -0.50 -3.10
C HIS A 213 9.55 -1.32 -2.36
N ALA A 214 10.78 -0.88 -2.30
CA ALA A 214 11.84 -1.58 -1.58
C ALA A 214 11.82 -1.24 -0.07
N ALA A 215 12.02 -2.24 0.80
CA ALA A 215 12.06 -2.03 2.25
C ALA A 215 13.20 -1.09 2.65
N LEU A 216 12.98 -0.28 3.68
CA LEU A 216 14.02 0.58 4.27
C LEU A 216 15.24 -0.24 4.71
N PRO A 217 16.43 0.39 4.80
CA PRO A 217 17.65 -0.33 5.09
C PRO A 217 17.62 -1.03 6.44
N ASP A 218 18.54 -1.98 6.59
CA ASP A 218 18.73 -2.76 7.83
C ASP A 218 17.48 -3.56 8.25
N SER A 219 16.61 -3.83 7.28
CA SER A 219 15.54 -4.82 7.44
C SER A 219 16.10 -6.25 7.37
N VAL A 220 15.35 -7.23 7.87
CA VAL A 220 15.72 -8.65 7.79
C VAL A 220 15.46 -9.25 6.39
N ALA A 221 15.12 -8.44 5.41
CA ALA A 221 14.95 -8.82 3.99
C ALA A 221 16.24 -8.52 3.20
N ILE A 222 17.33 -9.17 3.53
CA ILE A 222 18.63 -8.98 2.88
C ILE A 222 18.54 -9.36 1.40
N GLY A 223 19.14 -8.52 0.53
CA GLY A 223 19.24 -8.75 -0.91
C GLY A 223 18.10 -8.19 -1.76
N HIS A 224 17.09 -7.58 -1.15
CA HIS A 224 15.98 -6.87 -1.81
C HIS A 224 15.45 -5.74 -0.92
N SER A 225 16.35 -4.84 -0.55
CA SER A 225 16.04 -3.68 0.28
C SER A 225 16.93 -2.50 -0.10
N MET A 226 16.66 -1.34 0.43
CA MET A 226 17.50 -0.15 0.24
C MET A 226 18.93 -0.34 0.77
N SER A 227 19.24 -1.44 1.47
CA SER A 227 20.62 -1.81 1.86
C SER A 227 21.51 -2.21 0.68
N ASP A 228 20.95 -2.50 -0.49
CA ASP A 228 21.70 -2.94 -1.66
C ASP A 228 22.53 -1.80 -2.31
N TRP A 229 22.20 -0.56 -1.99
CA TRP A 229 22.85 0.64 -2.52
C TRP A 229 23.26 1.60 -1.41
N VAL A 230 24.50 2.11 -1.47
CA VAL A 230 25.03 3.07 -0.45
C VAL A 230 24.11 4.30 -0.32
N VAL A 231 23.67 4.87 -1.44
CA VAL A 231 22.76 6.02 -1.46
C VAL A 231 21.38 5.68 -0.90
N GLY A 232 20.94 4.44 -1.08
CA GLY A 232 19.72 3.89 -0.50
C GLY A 232 19.82 3.78 1.03
N VAL A 233 20.92 3.23 1.52
CA VAL A 233 21.20 3.14 2.96
C VAL A 233 21.12 4.52 3.62
N GLU A 234 21.77 5.52 3.04
CA GLU A 234 21.84 6.86 3.61
C GLU A 234 20.46 7.54 3.65
N SER A 235 19.76 7.59 2.51
CA SER A 235 18.44 8.21 2.41
C SER A 235 17.37 7.45 3.19
N GLY A 236 17.41 6.12 3.16
CA GLY A 236 16.45 5.27 3.87
C GLY A 236 16.60 5.30 5.38
N ARG A 237 17.82 5.32 5.91
CA ARG A 237 18.07 5.50 7.36
C ARG A 237 17.58 6.85 7.86
N ARG A 238 17.70 7.91 7.04
CA ARG A 238 17.13 9.22 7.37
C ARG A 238 15.60 9.11 7.51
N VAL A 239 14.91 8.56 6.50
CA VAL A 239 13.46 8.37 6.55
C VAL A 239 13.04 7.56 7.78
N TYR A 240 13.69 6.42 8.04
CA TYR A 240 13.33 5.60 9.21
C TYR A 240 13.51 6.38 10.52
N THR A 241 14.61 7.11 10.65
CA THR A 241 14.90 7.92 11.85
C THR A 241 13.87 9.02 12.05
N ASP A 242 13.46 9.70 10.98
CA ASP A 242 12.46 10.77 11.04
C ASP A 242 11.09 10.22 11.48
N LEU A 243 10.67 9.07 10.94
CA LEU A 243 9.44 8.37 11.31
C LEU A 243 9.50 7.86 12.78
N LEU A 244 10.64 7.33 13.19
CA LEU A 244 10.83 6.90 14.58
C LEU A 244 10.76 8.08 15.56
N ASN A 245 11.35 9.23 15.20
CA ASN A 245 11.31 10.45 15.99
C ASN A 245 9.87 11.01 16.05
N PHE A 246 9.14 10.99 14.93
CA PHE A 246 7.72 11.33 14.91
C PHE A 246 6.92 10.49 15.91
N ARG A 247 7.06 9.16 15.87
CA ARG A 247 6.41 8.25 16.82
C ARG A 247 6.74 8.58 18.27
N LYS A 248 8.03 8.79 18.57
CA LYS A 248 8.51 9.11 19.92
C LYS A 248 7.95 10.44 20.43
N LYS A 249 7.92 11.45 19.56
CA LYS A 249 7.47 12.81 19.90
C LYS A 249 5.96 12.92 20.09
N THR A 250 5.19 12.23 19.21
CA THR A 250 3.74 12.40 19.13
C THR A 250 2.95 11.30 19.81
N HIS A 251 3.58 10.16 20.09
CA HIS A 251 2.94 8.91 20.53
C HIS A 251 1.91 8.35 19.53
N LYS A 252 1.93 8.80 18.27
CA LYS A 252 1.11 8.27 17.18
C LYS A 252 1.82 7.05 16.59
N ASP A 253 1.06 5.99 16.29
CA ASP A 253 1.65 4.79 15.72
C ASP A 253 2.11 5.02 14.27
N VAL A 254 3.21 4.35 13.91
CA VAL A 254 3.78 4.34 12.56
C VAL A 254 3.96 2.91 12.10
N TYR A 255 3.48 2.61 10.90
CA TYR A 255 3.53 1.30 10.26
C TYR A 255 4.20 1.41 8.90
N LEU A 256 5.12 0.48 8.57
CA LEU A 256 5.90 0.50 7.35
C LEU A 256 5.50 -0.69 6.45
N LEU A 257 5.14 -0.43 5.20
CA LEU A 257 4.74 -1.43 4.24
C LEU A 257 5.69 -1.41 3.03
N ALA A 258 6.20 -2.57 2.65
CA ALA A 258 7.06 -2.73 1.49
C ALA A 258 6.63 -3.92 0.63
N SER A 259 7.13 -3.97 -0.59
CA SER A 259 7.02 -5.09 -1.51
C SER A 259 8.41 -5.50 -2.04
N HIS A 260 8.64 -5.61 -3.34
CA HIS A 260 9.92 -5.92 -3.97
C HIS A 260 10.48 -7.32 -3.68
N SER A 261 10.41 -7.78 -2.46
CA SER A 261 10.69 -9.18 -2.11
C SER A 261 9.42 -10.01 -2.26
N HIS A 262 9.47 -11.05 -3.10
CA HIS A 262 8.28 -11.81 -3.49
C HIS A 262 7.91 -12.90 -2.47
N PHE A 263 7.70 -12.47 -1.24
CA PHE A 263 7.20 -13.27 -0.11
C PHE A 263 6.40 -12.39 0.86
N TYR A 264 5.75 -13.00 1.81
CA TYR A 264 5.19 -12.30 2.96
C TYR A 264 6.13 -12.35 4.14
N MET A 265 6.31 -11.22 4.82
CA MET A 265 7.07 -11.15 6.08
C MET A 265 6.56 -10.02 6.97
N SER A 266 6.49 -10.24 8.28
CA SER A 266 6.15 -9.23 9.29
C SER A 266 7.26 -9.09 10.32
N GLY A 267 7.38 -7.89 10.94
CA GLY A 267 8.47 -7.59 11.87
C GLY A 267 9.82 -7.47 11.15
N ILE A 268 9.80 -6.91 9.96
CA ILE A 268 10.99 -6.82 9.08
C ILE A 268 12.11 -5.94 9.64
N PHE A 269 11.82 -5.10 10.64
CA PHE A 269 12.81 -4.25 11.31
C PHE A 269 13.24 -4.81 12.68
N ASN A 270 12.97 -6.08 12.99
CA ASN A 270 13.49 -6.79 14.15
C ASN A 270 15.00 -7.12 13.93
N SER A 271 15.79 -6.12 13.62
CA SER A 271 17.21 -6.22 13.31
C SER A 271 18.07 -5.70 14.46
N GLU A 272 19.31 -6.18 14.54
CA GLU A 272 20.27 -5.69 15.54
C GLU A 272 20.56 -4.20 15.35
N TYR A 273 20.59 -3.76 14.08
CA TYR A 273 20.85 -2.36 13.78
C TYR A 273 19.80 -1.44 14.41
N TRP A 274 18.50 -1.69 14.15
CA TRP A 274 17.43 -0.81 14.66
C TRP A 274 17.23 -0.97 16.17
N ALA A 275 17.42 -2.16 16.72
CA ALA A 275 17.45 -2.35 18.16
C ALA A 275 18.51 -1.48 18.86
N ALA A 276 19.70 -1.32 18.24
CA ALA A 276 20.77 -0.48 18.75
C ALA A 276 20.63 1.02 18.40
N ASN A 277 19.88 1.37 17.35
CA ASN A 277 19.78 2.73 16.81
C ASN A 277 18.40 3.40 17.01
N GLY A 278 17.76 3.10 18.11
CA GLY A 278 16.59 3.87 18.56
C GLY A 278 15.29 3.11 18.65
N GLY A 279 15.22 1.89 18.14
CA GLY A 279 14.10 0.99 18.28
C GLY A 279 13.44 0.58 16.97
N GLU A 280 12.52 -0.36 17.07
CA GLU A 280 11.86 -1.00 15.95
C GLU A 280 10.52 -0.32 15.63
N LEU A 281 10.27 -0.08 14.35
CA LEU A 281 8.95 0.24 13.84
C LEU A 281 8.28 -1.03 13.30
N PRO A 282 6.97 -1.23 13.52
CA PRO A 282 6.23 -2.31 12.88
C PRO A 282 6.33 -2.22 11.35
N GLY A 283 6.75 -3.32 10.71
CA GLY A 283 6.94 -3.33 9.26
C GLY A 283 6.61 -4.67 8.61
N TRP A 284 6.15 -4.62 7.35
CA TRP A 284 5.75 -5.78 6.55
C TRP A 284 6.33 -5.70 5.14
N ILE A 285 6.59 -6.88 4.58
CA ILE A 285 6.79 -7.11 3.15
C ILE A 285 5.60 -7.90 2.63
N VAL A 286 5.05 -7.44 1.50
CA VAL A 286 3.87 -8.01 0.87
C VAL A 286 3.97 -7.96 -0.66
N GLY A 287 5.11 -8.42 -1.21
CA GLY A 287 5.36 -8.58 -2.64
C GLY A 287 4.70 -9.85 -3.20
N THR A 288 3.38 -10.01 -2.99
CA THR A 288 2.67 -11.28 -3.14
C THR A 288 1.51 -11.23 -4.12
N ALA A 289 1.48 -10.23 -5.05
CA ALA A 289 0.33 -10.01 -5.93
C ALA A 289 0.39 -10.79 -7.26
N GLY A 290 1.41 -11.65 -7.50
CA GLY A 290 1.49 -12.43 -8.74
C GLY A 290 2.90 -12.73 -9.22
N ALA A 291 3.91 -12.01 -8.75
CA ALA A 291 5.29 -12.22 -9.15
C ALA A 291 5.83 -13.61 -8.81
N MET A 292 6.89 -14.01 -9.50
CA MET A 292 7.61 -15.25 -9.23
C MET A 292 8.10 -15.26 -7.77
N ARG A 293 7.64 -16.24 -6.99
CA ARG A 293 7.86 -16.29 -5.52
C ARG A 293 9.31 -16.65 -5.20
N TYR A 294 9.89 -15.94 -4.24
CA TYR A 294 11.27 -16.15 -3.80
C TYR A 294 11.36 -17.05 -2.57
N ALA A 295 12.52 -17.64 -2.36
CA ALA A 295 12.87 -18.26 -1.08
C ALA A 295 13.00 -17.17 0.01
N LEU A 296 12.78 -17.56 1.26
CA LEU A 296 13.02 -16.64 2.38
C LEU A 296 14.52 -16.39 2.54
N PRO A 297 14.92 -15.16 2.91
CA PRO A 297 16.32 -14.85 3.18
C PRO A 297 16.81 -15.55 4.47
N PRO A 298 18.12 -15.71 4.65
CA PRO A 298 18.70 -16.36 5.83
C PRO A 298 18.26 -15.74 7.16
N ASP A 299 17.99 -14.44 7.18
CA ASP A 299 17.59 -13.69 8.37
C ASP A 299 16.09 -13.77 8.68
N ALA A 300 15.30 -14.43 7.83
CA ALA A 300 13.85 -14.61 8.05
C ALA A 300 13.47 -15.15 9.47
N PRO A 301 14.28 -15.98 10.16
CA PRO A 301 13.96 -16.39 11.52
C PRO A 301 13.89 -15.27 12.55
N ARG A 302 14.40 -14.07 12.23
CA ARG A 302 14.27 -12.86 13.07
C ARG A 302 12.94 -12.14 12.91
N ALA A 303 12.21 -12.40 11.81
CA ALA A 303 10.89 -11.86 11.57
C ALA A 303 9.85 -12.45 12.55
N LYS A 304 8.72 -11.79 12.69
CA LYS A 304 7.61 -12.31 13.53
C LYS A 304 6.85 -13.43 12.81
N ASP A 305 6.61 -13.29 11.51
CA ASP A 305 6.01 -14.28 10.63
C ASP A 305 6.63 -14.11 9.24
N ALA A 306 6.94 -15.21 8.57
CA ALA A 306 7.51 -15.20 7.24
C ALA A 306 6.99 -16.42 6.45
N ARG A 307 6.47 -16.17 5.25
CA ARG A 307 5.88 -17.18 4.38
C ARG A 307 6.36 -17.00 2.96
N THR A 308 6.86 -18.08 2.38
CA THR A 308 7.16 -18.17 0.95
C THR A 308 6.14 -19.08 0.24
N LYS A 309 6.17 -19.08 -1.10
CA LYS A 309 5.24 -19.86 -1.95
C LYS A 309 3.77 -19.46 -1.74
N VAL A 310 3.52 -18.26 -1.30
CA VAL A 310 2.17 -17.71 -1.08
C VAL A 310 1.91 -16.54 -2.02
N TYR A 311 0.65 -16.36 -2.39
CA TYR A 311 0.09 -15.13 -2.91
C TYR A 311 -0.93 -14.59 -1.94
N GLY A 312 -1.19 -13.29 -1.97
CA GLY A 312 -2.17 -12.68 -1.10
C GLY A 312 -1.96 -11.18 -0.94
N TYR A 313 -2.59 -10.64 0.07
CA TYR A 313 -2.55 -9.24 0.41
C TYR A 313 -2.58 -9.03 1.93
N LEU A 314 -2.10 -7.90 2.37
CA LEU A 314 -2.21 -7.47 3.75
C LEU A 314 -3.54 -6.73 3.93
N LEU A 315 -4.39 -7.20 4.82
CA LEU A 315 -5.60 -6.51 5.25
C LEU A 315 -5.28 -5.70 6.50
N GLY A 316 -5.44 -4.39 6.43
CA GLY A 316 -5.36 -3.50 7.58
C GLY A 316 -6.76 -3.20 8.11
N THR A 317 -6.99 -3.38 9.40
CA THR A 317 -8.21 -2.99 10.11
C THR A 317 -7.91 -1.79 10.99
N VAL A 318 -8.49 -0.65 10.67
CA VAL A 318 -8.30 0.61 11.41
C VAL A 318 -9.37 0.72 12.49
N HIS A 319 -8.94 0.78 13.73
CA HIS A 319 -9.81 0.91 14.90
C HIS A 319 -10.10 2.37 15.25
N ASN A 320 -11.14 2.57 16.04
CA ASN A 320 -11.57 3.92 16.44
C ASN A 320 -10.51 4.70 17.25
N ASP A 321 -9.59 4.01 17.91
CA ASP A 321 -8.48 4.61 18.67
C ASP A 321 -7.27 4.97 17.78
N GLY A 322 -7.31 4.61 16.50
CA GLY A 322 -6.23 4.81 15.52
C GLY A 322 -5.24 3.67 15.42
N LYS A 323 -5.36 2.64 16.24
CA LYS A 323 -4.58 1.41 16.05
C LYS A 323 -4.98 0.69 14.77
N ILE A 324 -4.02 0.00 14.18
CA ILE A 324 -4.25 -0.80 12.98
C ILE A 324 -3.79 -2.22 13.23
N ASP A 325 -4.70 -3.16 13.09
CA ASP A 325 -4.38 -4.58 13.06
C ASP A 325 -4.13 -5.01 11.63
N PHE A 326 -3.05 -5.76 11.41
CA PHE A 326 -2.69 -6.28 10.09
C PHE A 326 -2.77 -7.80 10.07
N LYS A 327 -3.45 -8.32 9.04
CA LYS A 327 -3.60 -9.74 8.78
C LYS A 327 -3.24 -10.06 7.34
N PHE A 328 -2.38 -11.06 7.11
CA PHE A 328 -2.14 -11.56 5.78
C PHE A 328 -3.28 -12.48 5.34
N GLU A 329 -3.95 -12.11 4.27
CA GLU A 329 -4.99 -12.88 3.61
C GLU A 329 -4.38 -13.62 2.42
N GLU A 330 -4.16 -14.91 2.60
CA GLU A 330 -3.61 -15.78 1.56
C GLU A 330 -4.65 -16.03 0.46
N VAL A 331 -4.23 -15.88 -0.78
CA VAL A 331 -5.01 -16.26 -1.98
C VAL A 331 -4.59 -17.64 -2.45
N LYS A 332 -5.55 -18.53 -2.57
CA LYS A 332 -5.37 -19.91 -3.07
C LYS A 332 -5.92 -20.06 -4.47
N GLN A 333 -5.50 -21.10 -5.17
CA GLN A 333 -6.05 -21.40 -6.50
C GLN A 333 -7.58 -21.55 -6.49
N SER A 334 -8.16 -22.08 -5.42
CA SER A 334 -9.62 -22.19 -5.25
C SER A 334 -10.35 -20.84 -5.21
N ASP A 335 -9.64 -19.75 -4.94
CA ASP A 335 -10.19 -18.41 -4.85
C ASP A 335 -10.21 -17.72 -6.22
N THR A 336 -9.65 -18.36 -7.26
CA THR A 336 -9.62 -17.81 -8.62
C THR A 336 -11.04 -17.65 -9.16
N PRO A 337 -11.47 -16.43 -9.55
CA PRO A 337 -12.81 -16.22 -10.09
C PRO A 337 -13.07 -17.06 -11.35
N ALA A 338 -14.30 -17.54 -11.50
CA ALA A 338 -14.67 -18.41 -12.64
C ALA A 338 -14.35 -17.78 -14.00
N ALA A 339 -14.49 -16.46 -14.15
CA ALA A 339 -14.16 -15.74 -15.37
C ALA A 339 -12.66 -15.84 -15.72
N ILE A 340 -11.79 -15.84 -14.72
CA ILE A 340 -10.35 -16.00 -14.90
C ILE A 340 -10.01 -17.44 -15.26
N SER A 341 -10.63 -18.43 -14.60
CA SER A 341 -10.45 -19.85 -14.94
C SER A 341 -10.99 -20.20 -16.34
N GLN A 342 -11.90 -19.39 -16.90
CA GLN A 342 -12.36 -19.52 -18.29
C GLN A 342 -11.45 -18.81 -19.28
N ARG A 343 -10.81 -17.72 -18.87
CA ARG A 343 -9.89 -16.92 -19.69
C ARG A 343 -8.54 -17.64 -19.90
N TYR A 344 -8.00 -18.20 -18.85
CA TYR A 344 -6.73 -18.94 -18.85
C TYR A 344 -6.96 -20.45 -18.85
N THR A 345 -5.99 -21.20 -19.36
CA THR A 345 -6.07 -22.66 -19.29
C THR A 345 -5.84 -23.15 -17.86
N PRO A 346 -6.41 -24.31 -17.45
CA PRO A 346 -6.13 -24.91 -16.15
C PRO A 346 -4.64 -25.11 -15.88
N GLU A 347 -3.88 -25.49 -16.92
CA GLU A 347 -2.44 -25.71 -16.83
C GLU A 347 -1.69 -24.43 -16.48
N PHE A 348 -2.11 -23.28 -17.05
CA PHE A 348 -1.50 -22.00 -16.72
C PHE A 348 -1.88 -21.52 -15.30
N VAL A 349 -3.15 -21.68 -14.91
CA VAL A 349 -3.56 -21.38 -13.53
C VAL A 349 -2.76 -22.24 -12.53
N ASN A 350 -2.60 -23.55 -12.81
CA ASN A 350 -1.74 -24.42 -12.00
C ASN A 350 -0.28 -23.97 -11.99
N PHE A 351 0.26 -23.52 -13.13
CA PHE A 351 1.62 -22.97 -13.19
C PHE A 351 1.77 -21.80 -12.21
N CYS A 352 0.81 -20.87 -12.19
CA CYS A 352 0.87 -19.71 -11.31
C CYS A 352 0.93 -20.11 -9.83
N PHE A 353 0.10 -21.03 -9.38
CA PHE A 353 0.06 -21.42 -7.98
C PHE A 353 1.13 -22.42 -7.55
N ASP A 354 1.56 -23.32 -8.44
CA ASP A 354 2.47 -24.42 -8.07
C ASP A 354 3.92 -24.17 -8.50
N LYS A 355 4.14 -23.60 -9.71
CA LYS A 355 5.46 -23.58 -10.35
C LYS A 355 6.12 -22.21 -10.47
N ASN A 356 5.36 -21.11 -10.33
CA ASN A 356 5.91 -19.75 -10.43
C ASN A 356 6.77 -19.41 -9.20
N THR A 357 7.95 -20.06 -9.11
CA THR A 357 8.91 -19.90 -8.00
C THR A 357 10.32 -19.82 -8.56
N ALA A 358 11.16 -18.93 -8.00
CA ALA A 358 12.59 -18.92 -8.26
C ALA A 358 13.27 -20.04 -7.47
N PHE A 359 13.89 -20.98 -8.18
CA PHE A 359 14.77 -21.97 -7.57
C PHE A 359 16.15 -21.33 -7.43
N HIS A 360 16.58 -21.03 -6.18
CA HIS A 360 17.87 -20.46 -5.83
C HIS A 360 18.19 -19.09 -6.47
N GLN A 361 17.84 -18.01 -5.80
CA GLN A 361 18.62 -16.80 -5.96
C GLN A 361 19.98 -16.98 -5.25
N THR A 362 20.98 -17.49 -5.97
CA THR A 362 22.32 -16.95 -5.79
C THR A 362 22.20 -15.48 -6.18
N ALA A 363 22.61 -14.58 -5.30
CA ALA A 363 22.59 -13.15 -5.56
C ALA A 363 23.06 -12.90 -7.00
N ASP A 364 22.13 -12.52 -7.88
CA ASP A 364 22.47 -12.16 -9.25
C ASP A 364 23.17 -10.80 -9.21
N SER A 365 24.48 -10.87 -9.12
CA SER A 365 25.40 -9.74 -9.17
C SER A 365 25.50 -9.11 -10.56
N SER A 366 24.54 -9.38 -11.45
CA SER A 366 24.54 -8.95 -12.85
C SER A 366 23.92 -7.58 -13.11
N HIS A 367 23.49 -6.88 -12.06
CA HIS A 367 23.03 -5.48 -12.16
C HIS A 367 23.88 -4.53 -11.31
N LYS A 368 25.22 -4.70 -11.42
CA LYS A 368 26.17 -3.66 -10.99
C LYS A 368 26.52 -2.73 -12.14
#